data_ba9e9001a4d3e8b5b849dcca96c01245
#
_entry.id   ba9e9001a4d3e8b5b849dcca96c01245
#
_cell.length_a   1.000
_cell.length_b   1.000
_cell.length_c   1.000
_cell.angle_alpha   90.00
_cell.angle_beta   90.00
_cell.angle_gamma   90.00
#
_symmetry.space_group_name_H-M   'P 1'
#
loop_
_entity.id
_entity.type
_entity.pdbx_description
1 polymer ?
#
loop_
_entity_poly.entity_id
_entity_poly.type
_entity_poly.pdbx_seq_one_letter_code
_entity_poly.pdbx_strand_id
1 'polypeptide(L)'
;MPRNPRRRLVLRCPGPGWWPSLAALTVLVCAAPLLAQEASSDSTIRSDSAAAEDPSGWDIGPPGQVYPLYLADPRRPQTNAGVLHVLSSDLNDEFGIGHVRTTLSLGGRVPVVRSTGSGGQAWEFSVEGAFFGLFDARQSLENIGWDGWYGFLFSRRFARSWSTKLHYRHLSSHLGDEFNERTGRDRIGYTREDFTLGVAWEPLPGATVYGEGGVGIHDGAGRQEAGYFQFGAQYRDDDPILWDIFDWQVGTDFQLFQEDDYRPGFTVQGALVVPMARQGQQFRLALE
;
A
#
# COMPACT_ATOMS: atom_id res chain seq x y z
N MET A 1 2.59 -58.46 -6.72
CA MET A 1 1.84 -57.32 -6.13
C MET A 1 2.60 -56.04 -6.51
N PRO A 2 2.10 -55.22 -7.39
CA PRO A 2 2.79 -53.98 -7.80
C PRO A 2 2.49 -52.85 -6.79
N ARG A 3 3.54 -52.17 -6.38
CA ARG A 3 3.51 -51.00 -5.48
C ARG A 3 2.89 -49.82 -6.22
N ASN A 4 1.83 -49.26 -5.66
CA ASN A 4 1.14 -48.04 -6.08
C ASN A 4 2.04 -46.80 -5.91
N PRO A 5 2.35 -46.03 -6.96
CA PRO A 5 3.10 -44.80 -6.79
C PRO A 5 2.16 -43.74 -6.20
N ARG A 6 2.42 -43.33 -4.97
CA ARG A 6 1.78 -42.18 -4.33
C ARG A 6 2.03 -40.95 -5.21
N ARG A 7 1.01 -40.49 -5.90
CA ARG A 7 0.99 -39.18 -6.51
C ARG A 7 1.11 -38.16 -5.38
N ARG A 8 2.26 -37.53 -5.26
CA ARG A 8 2.40 -36.31 -4.46
C ARG A 8 1.60 -35.24 -5.21
N LEU A 9 0.46 -34.87 -4.67
CA LEU A 9 -0.27 -33.69 -5.07
C LEU A 9 0.61 -32.50 -4.65
N VAL A 10 1.34 -31.93 -5.61
CA VAL A 10 2.04 -30.67 -5.41
C VAL A 10 0.97 -29.59 -5.48
N LEU A 11 0.39 -29.25 -4.33
CA LEU A 11 -0.45 -28.06 -4.20
C LEU A 11 0.47 -26.87 -4.45
N ARG A 12 0.30 -26.23 -5.60
CA ARG A 12 0.86 -24.91 -5.85
C ARG A 12 0.21 -23.96 -4.85
N CYS A 13 1.00 -23.46 -3.90
CA CYS A 13 0.58 -22.31 -3.13
C CYS A 13 0.52 -21.12 -4.10
N PRO A 14 -0.60 -20.41 -4.20
CA PRO A 14 -0.61 -19.14 -4.89
C PRO A 14 0.40 -18.21 -4.20
N GLY A 15 1.14 -17.45 -4.98
CA GLY A 15 2.09 -16.44 -4.52
C GLY A 15 1.42 -15.30 -3.73
N PRO A 16 2.09 -14.18 -3.47
CA PRO A 16 1.54 -13.06 -2.67
C PRO A 16 0.29 -12.44 -3.26
N GLY A 17 -0.16 -12.86 -4.43
CA GLY A 17 -1.50 -12.65 -4.96
C GLY A 17 -2.62 -13.39 -4.23
N TRP A 18 -2.39 -13.91 -3.04
CA TRP A 18 -3.35 -14.65 -2.20
C TRP A 18 -4.57 -13.85 -1.74
N TRP A 19 -4.62 -12.63 -2.16
CA TRP A 19 -5.88 -11.88 -2.13
C TRP A 19 -6.58 -12.18 -3.45
N PRO A 20 -7.55 -13.13 -3.48
CA PRO A 20 -8.36 -13.33 -4.68
C PRO A 20 -8.93 -11.98 -5.08
N SER A 21 -9.15 -11.79 -6.38
CA SER A 21 -9.86 -10.63 -6.95
C SER A 21 -11.23 -10.51 -6.29
N LEU A 22 -11.27 -9.86 -5.13
CA LEU A 22 -12.44 -9.76 -4.29
C LEU A 22 -13.02 -8.38 -4.52
N ALA A 23 -14.22 -8.34 -5.07
CA ALA A 23 -15.08 -7.22 -4.79
C ALA A 23 -15.37 -7.26 -3.28
N ALA A 24 -14.53 -6.61 -2.50
CA ALA A 24 -14.66 -6.49 -1.07
C ALA A 24 -15.16 -5.10 -0.75
N LEU A 25 -16.27 -5.00 -0.05
CA LEU A 25 -16.71 -3.76 0.55
C LEU A 25 -16.01 -3.66 1.90
N THR A 26 -14.97 -2.84 1.97
CA THR A 26 -14.24 -2.57 3.22
C THR A 26 -14.75 -1.27 3.80
N VAL A 27 -15.44 -1.32 4.93
CA VAL A 27 -15.74 -0.12 5.73
C VAL A 27 -14.58 0.06 6.71
N LEU A 28 -13.72 1.00 6.42
CA LEU A 28 -12.57 1.31 7.24
C LEU A 28 -12.97 2.32 8.33
N VAL A 29 -13.04 1.90 9.58
CA VAL A 29 -13.18 2.79 10.72
C VAL A 29 -11.81 2.97 11.36
N CYS A 30 -11.13 4.07 11.05
CA CYS A 30 -9.86 4.39 11.69
C CYS A 30 -10.10 5.06 13.04
N ALA A 31 -9.91 4.33 14.12
CA ALA A 31 -9.89 4.87 15.47
C ALA A 31 -8.60 4.43 16.17
N ALA A 32 -7.57 5.25 16.13
CA ALA A 32 -6.60 5.38 17.22
C ALA A 32 -5.57 6.48 16.96
N PRO A 33 -5.31 7.35 17.91
CA PRO A 33 -4.14 8.22 17.90
C PRO A 33 -3.01 7.49 18.65
N LEU A 34 -2.22 6.68 18.01
CA LEU A 34 -0.99 6.15 18.60
C LEU A 34 0.15 6.29 17.60
N LEU A 35 0.93 7.36 17.78
CA LEU A 35 2.37 7.49 17.46
C LEU A 35 2.86 7.04 16.06
N ALA A 36 2.03 7.10 15.04
CA ALA A 36 2.53 7.11 13.69
C ALA A 36 2.34 8.52 13.14
N GLN A 37 3.43 9.21 13.00
CA GLN A 37 3.50 10.46 12.30
C GLN A 37 3.30 10.13 10.81
N GLU A 38 2.04 9.96 10.39
CA GLU A 38 1.74 10.09 8.97
C GLU A 38 2.10 11.53 8.62
N ALA A 39 3.31 11.71 8.13
CA ALA A 39 3.61 12.91 7.39
C ALA A 39 2.57 12.94 6.27
N SER A 40 1.61 13.86 6.34
CA SER A 40 0.61 14.07 5.31
C SER A 40 1.33 14.17 3.98
N SER A 41 1.20 13.15 3.19
CA SER A 41 1.93 13.03 1.95
C SER A 41 1.34 13.85 0.83
N ASP A 42 0.35 14.66 1.14
CA ASP A 42 -0.40 15.33 0.09
C ASP A 42 -0.61 16.83 0.27
N SER A 43 0.32 17.48 0.97
CA SER A 43 0.58 18.85 0.61
C SER A 43 1.46 18.84 -0.63
N THR A 44 0.86 18.75 -1.82
CA THR A 44 1.41 19.45 -2.97
C THR A 44 1.96 20.76 -2.42
N ILE A 45 3.27 20.99 -2.57
CA ILE A 45 3.89 22.26 -2.20
C ILE A 45 3.02 23.34 -2.86
N ARG A 46 2.01 23.85 -2.15
CA ARG A 46 1.33 25.08 -2.56
C ARG A 46 2.46 26.11 -2.57
N SER A 47 2.81 26.54 -3.73
CA SER A 47 3.59 27.74 -3.91
C SER A 47 2.72 28.92 -3.48
N ASP A 48 2.63 29.15 -2.16
CA ASP A 48 2.29 30.46 -1.68
C ASP A 48 3.35 31.39 -2.25
N SER A 49 2.91 32.26 -3.12
CA SER A 49 3.70 33.29 -3.76
C SER A 49 4.11 34.35 -2.71
N ALA A 50 5.07 33.98 -1.88
CA ALA A 50 5.81 34.91 -1.03
C ALA A 50 7.25 34.87 -1.51
N ALA A 51 7.69 35.99 -2.07
CA ALA A 51 9.05 36.44 -2.36
C ALA A 51 10.10 35.34 -2.57
N ALA A 52 10.62 35.29 -3.79
CA ALA A 52 11.71 34.44 -4.25
C ALA A 52 12.95 34.61 -3.37
N GLU A 53 13.09 33.79 -2.36
CA GLU A 53 14.40 33.33 -1.92
C GLU A 53 14.68 32.03 -2.70
N ASP A 54 15.81 31.97 -3.37
CA ASP A 54 16.29 30.77 -4.07
C ASP A 54 16.76 29.76 -3.01
N PRO A 55 15.91 28.82 -2.57
CA PRO A 55 16.30 27.87 -1.54
C PRO A 55 16.92 26.64 -2.21
N SER A 56 18.04 26.83 -2.88
CA SER A 56 18.90 25.70 -3.20
C SER A 56 19.52 25.20 -1.91
N GLY A 57 18.81 24.29 -1.23
CA GLY A 57 19.21 23.78 0.07
C GLY A 57 18.86 22.31 0.24
N TRP A 58 19.47 21.73 1.27
CA TRP A 58 19.14 20.40 1.75
C TRP A 58 18.33 20.51 3.04
N ASP A 59 17.14 19.89 3.07
CA ASP A 59 16.29 19.79 4.24
C ASP A 59 16.36 18.39 4.81
N ILE A 60 16.52 18.27 6.12
CA ILE A 60 16.47 17.01 6.86
C ILE A 60 15.09 16.88 7.49
N GLY A 61 14.42 15.75 7.24
CA GLY A 61 13.06 15.53 7.73
C GLY A 61 12.03 16.51 7.16
N PRO A 62 12.03 16.80 5.84
CA PRO A 62 11.12 17.79 5.27
C PRO A 62 9.66 17.31 5.37
N PRO A 63 8.69 18.22 5.51
CA PRO A 63 7.27 17.87 5.45
C PRO A 63 6.85 17.51 4.02
N GLY A 64 5.78 16.72 3.89
CA GLY A 64 5.24 16.27 2.59
C GLY A 64 6.18 15.32 1.86
N GLN A 65 5.87 14.99 0.61
CA GLN A 65 6.62 14.03 -0.21
C GLN A 65 6.78 14.51 -1.64
N VAL A 66 7.89 14.12 -2.28
CA VAL A 66 8.15 14.44 -3.69
C VAL A 66 7.37 13.52 -4.63
N TYR A 67 7.22 12.25 -4.27
CA TYR A 67 6.47 11.27 -5.03
C TYR A 67 5.17 10.86 -4.29
N PRO A 68 4.00 10.87 -4.96
CA PRO A 68 2.73 10.62 -4.29
C PRO A 68 2.61 9.21 -3.73
N LEU A 69 1.81 9.05 -2.66
CA LEU A 69 1.27 7.77 -2.25
C LEU A 69 0.04 7.43 -3.11
N TYR A 70 -0.15 6.16 -3.40
CA TYR A 70 -1.30 5.69 -4.17
C TYR A 70 -2.48 5.45 -3.22
N LEU A 71 -3.55 6.26 -3.35
CA LEU A 71 -4.66 6.27 -2.39
C LEU A 71 -5.39 4.92 -2.31
N ALA A 72 -5.59 4.28 -3.44
CA ALA A 72 -6.31 3.02 -3.56
C ALA A 72 -5.38 1.78 -3.54
N ASP A 73 -4.07 1.95 -3.32
CA ASP A 73 -3.18 0.81 -3.13
C ASP A 73 -3.47 0.15 -1.77
N PRO A 74 -3.97 -1.11 -1.74
CA PRO A 74 -4.30 -1.80 -0.49
C PRO A 74 -3.07 -2.08 0.37
N ARG A 75 -1.86 -2.00 -0.22
CA ARG A 75 -0.59 -2.22 0.47
C ARG A 75 0.25 -0.97 0.69
N ARG A 76 -0.34 0.21 0.54
CA ARG A 76 0.38 1.45 0.84
C ARG A 76 0.78 1.51 2.32
N PRO A 77 1.93 2.13 2.64
CA PRO A 77 2.34 2.33 4.02
C PRO A 77 1.39 3.32 4.72
N GLN A 78 0.55 2.80 5.60
CA GLN A 78 -0.45 3.59 6.35
C GLN A 78 -0.74 2.94 7.70
N THR A 79 -1.29 3.71 8.63
CA THR A 79 -1.83 3.19 9.87
C THR A 79 -3.35 3.19 9.80
N ASN A 80 -3.95 2.02 9.81
CA ASN A 80 -5.40 1.88 9.77
C ASN A 80 -5.88 0.60 10.47
N ALA A 81 -7.16 0.57 10.79
CA ALA A 81 -7.89 -0.65 11.13
C ALA A 81 -9.17 -0.70 10.31
N GLY A 82 -9.57 -1.88 9.88
CA GLY A 82 -10.70 -2.05 8.99
C GLY A 82 -11.48 -3.33 9.22
N VAL A 83 -12.68 -3.37 8.63
CA VAL A 83 -13.49 -4.58 8.51
C VAL A 83 -13.66 -4.88 7.04
N LEU A 84 -13.28 -6.07 6.64
CA LEU A 84 -13.36 -6.58 5.29
C LEU A 84 -14.52 -7.60 5.21
N HIS A 85 -15.43 -7.40 4.28
CA HIS A 85 -16.43 -8.42 3.95
C HIS A 85 -16.05 -9.11 2.64
N VAL A 86 -15.68 -10.39 2.74
CA VAL A 86 -15.25 -11.22 1.60
C VAL A 86 -16.48 -11.85 0.95
N LEU A 87 -16.78 -11.46 -0.28
CA LEU A 87 -17.95 -11.95 -1.01
C LEU A 87 -17.78 -13.40 -1.49
N SER A 88 -16.58 -13.74 -1.97
CA SER A 88 -16.23 -15.07 -2.47
C SER A 88 -14.76 -15.37 -2.25
N SER A 89 -14.44 -16.55 -1.77
CA SER A 89 -13.06 -17.03 -1.64
C SER A 89 -13.06 -18.54 -1.42
N ASP A 90 -12.27 -19.26 -2.19
CA ASP A 90 -12.08 -20.71 -2.04
C ASP A 90 -11.49 -21.06 -0.66
N LEU A 91 -10.75 -20.12 -0.04
CA LEU A 91 -10.18 -20.28 1.29
C LEU A 91 -11.25 -20.36 2.39
N ASN A 92 -12.43 -19.76 2.19
CA ASN A 92 -13.51 -19.81 3.18
C ASN A 92 -14.01 -21.24 3.38
N ASP A 93 -14.18 -21.97 2.28
CA ASP A 93 -14.67 -23.34 2.31
C ASP A 93 -13.58 -24.33 2.73
N GLU A 94 -12.35 -24.14 2.22
CA GLU A 94 -11.24 -25.04 2.48
C GLU A 94 -10.77 -25.00 3.95
N PHE A 95 -10.72 -23.81 4.57
CA PHE A 95 -10.17 -23.62 5.91
C PHE A 95 -11.15 -23.12 6.96
N GLY A 96 -12.41 -23.03 6.62
CA GLY A 96 -13.46 -22.56 7.53
C GLY A 96 -13.27 -21.11 7.98
N ILE A 97 -12.65 -20.26 7.13
CA ILE A 97 -12.46 -18.84 7.42
C ILE A 97 -13.77 -18.07 7.23
N GLY A 98 -14.07 -17.15 8.13
CA GLY A 98 -15.27 -16.32 8.05
C GLY A 98 -15.25 -15.35 6.87
N HIS A 99 -16.45 -14.95 6.40
CA HIS A 99 -16.57 -13.88 5.40
C HIS A 99 -16.22 -12.51 5.95
N VAL A 100 -16.39 -12.29 7.25
CA VAL A 100 -16.02 -11.03 7.91
C VAL A 100 -14.62 -11.17 8.51
N ARG A 101 -13.71 -10.34 8.05
CA ARG A 101 -12.33 -10.28 8.52
C ARG A 101 -12.01 -8.89 9.03
N THR A 102 -11.07 -8.81 9.94
CA THR A 102 -10.53 -7.54 10.42
C THR A 102 -9.13 -7.36 9.87
N THR A 103 -8.80 -6.14 9.50
CA THR A 103 -7.48 -5.78 9.02
C THR A 103 -6.86 -4.75 9.95
N LEU A 104 -5.55 -4.87 10.15
CA LEU A 104 -4.75 -3.89 10.87
C LEU A 104 -3.53 -3.59 10.02
N SER A 105 -3.28 -2.31 9.74
CA SER A 105 -2.06 -1.87 9.10
C SER A 105 -1.35 -0.86 9.99
N LEU A 106 -0.05 -1.00 10.13
CA LEU A 106 0.81 -0.09 10.87
C LEU A 106 1.98 0.27 9.97
N GLY A 107 2.07 1.52 9.53
CA GLY A 107 3.15 1.91 8.62
C GLY A 107 3.12 3.38 8.25
N GLY A 108 4.13 3.77 7.49
CA GLY A 108 4.28 5.12 7.00
C GLY A 108 5.51 5.27 6.12
N ARG A 109 5.62 6.42 5.48
CA ARG A 109 6.80 6.87 4.73
C ARG A 109 7.35 8.12 5.39
N VAL A 110 8.66 8.13 5.60
CA VAL A 110 9.38 9.23 6.22
C VAL A 110 10.41 9.78 5.24
N PRO A 111 10.23 11.01 4.74
CA PRO A 111 11.28 11.72 4.03
C PRO A 111 12.48 11.97 4.95
N VAL A 112 13.65 11.49 4.55
CA VAL A 112 14.88 11.65 5.35
C VAL A 112 15.61 12.92 4.96
N VAL A 113 15.76 13.13 3.67
CA VAL A 113 16.46 14.30 3.14
C VAL A 113 15.88 14.70 1.79
N ARG A 114 15.74 16.00 1.57
CA ARG A 114 15.29 16.58 0.30
C ARG A 114 16.22 17.70 -0.13
N SER A 115 16.47 17.77 -1.44
CA SER A 115 17.08 18.93 -2.08
C SER A 115 16.07 19.55 -3.03
N THR A 116 15.82 20.84 -2.89
CA THR A 116 14.95 21.62 -3.76
C THR A 116 15.77 22.49 -4.67
N GLY A 117 15.37 22.56 -5.94
CA GLY A 117 15.97 23.40 -6.96
C GLY A 117 14.95 24.36 -7.56
N SER A 118 15.42 25.22 -8.44
CA SER A 118 14.57 26.17 -9.16
C SER A 118 13.50 25.47 -10.01
N GLY A 119 12.36 26.14 -10.24
CA GLY A 119 11.32 25.64 -11.16
C GLY A 119 10.50 24.45 -10.62
N GLY A 120 10.51 24.18 -9.30
CA GLY A 120 9.77 23.10 -8.66
C GLY A 120 10.44 21.73 -8.80
N GLN A 121 11.73 21.70 -9.13
CA GLN A 121 12.51 20.47 -9.11
C GLN A 121 12.86 20.09 -7.68
N ALA A 122 12.85 18.79 -7.38
CA ALA A 122 13.26 18.27 -6.08
C ALA A 122 13.81 16.85 -6.21
N TRP A 123 14.74 16.52 -5.31
CA TRP A 123 15.21 15.17 -5.06
C TRP A 123 14.90 14.80 -3.63
N GLU A 124 14.48 13.58 -3.38
CA GLU A 124 14.17 13.12 -2.03
C GLU A 124 14.60 11.68 -1.84
N PHE A 125 15.20 11.43 -0.69
CA PHE A 125 15.38 10.08 -0.18
C PHE A 125 14.44 9.87 1.01
N SER A 126 13.65 8.79 0.95
CA SER A 126 12.70 8.42 1.98
C SER A 126 12.92 6.97 2.42
N VAL A 127 12.55 6.68 3.65
CA VAL A 127 12.40 5.32 4.15
C VAL A 127 10.92 5.05 4.38
N GLU A 128 10.49 3.82 4.12
CA GLU A 128 9.10 3.45 4.34
C GLU A 128 8.99 2.01 4.84
N GLY A 129 7.88 1.71 5.47
CA GLY A 129 7.59 0.36 5.89
C GLY A 129 6.17 0.23 6.38
N ALA A 130 5.67 -1.00 6.36
CA ALA A 130 4.35 -1.32 6.84
C ALA A 130 4.26 -2.76 7.32
N PHE A 131 3.36 -2.97 8.26
CA PHE A 131 2.88 -4.25 8.72
C PHE A 131 1.39 -4.34 8.40
N PHE A 132 0.94 -5.48 7.88
CA PHE A 132 -0.45 -5.77 7.58
C PHE A 132 -0.85 -7.07 8.24
N GLY A 133 -1.82 -7.02 9.15
CA GLY A 133 -2.40 -8.19 9.79
C GLY A 133 -3.81 -8.46 9.26
N LEU A 134 -4.14 -9.73 9.05
CA LEU A 134 -5.46 -10.21 8.68
C LEU A 134 -5.97 -11.16 9.74
N PHE A 135 -7.19 -10.91 10.23
CA PHE A 135 -7.78 -11.65 11.33
C PHE A 135 -9.18 -12.15 10.96
N ASP A 136 -9.52 -13.37 11.39
CA ASP A 136 -10.87 -13.91 11.25
C ASP A 136 -11.76 -13.43 12.41
N ALA A 137 -12.71 -12.57 12.12
CA ALA A 137 -13.65 -12.07 13.13
C ALA A 137 -14.55 -13.16 13.72
N ARG A 138 -14.79 -14.24 12.99
CA ARG A 138 -15.60 -15.38 13.43
C ARG A 138 -14.87 -16.28 14.42
N GLN A 139 -13.54 -16.36 14.32
CA GLN A 139 -12.67 -17.19 15.16
C GLN A 139 -11.99 -16.35 16.25
N SER A 140 -12.74 -15.49 16.94
CA SER A 140 -12.23 -14.66 18.04
C SER A 140 -11.02 -13.80 17.66
N LEU A 141 -10.97 -13.29 16.44
CA LEU A 141 -9.84 -12.55 15.88
C LEU A 141 -8.55 -13.40 15.73
N GLU A 142 -8.71 -14.69 15.40
CA GLU A 142 -7.57 -15.54 15.04
C GLU A 142 -6.74 -14.84 13.94
N ASN A 143 -5.44 -14.74 14.14
CA ASN A 143 -4.54 -14.21 13.12
C ASN A 143 -4.40 -15.22 11.98
N ILE A 144 -4.96 -14.88 10.79
CA ILE A 144 -4.85 -15.70 9.58
C ILE A 144 -3.42 -15.61 9.03
N GLY A 145 -2.85 -14.41 9.06
CA GLY A 145 -1.51 -14.14 8.56
C GLY A 145 -1.17 -12.67 8.63
N TRP A 146 0.10 -12.39 8.40
CA TRP A 146 0.59 -11.02 8.35
C TRP A 146 1.72 -10.87 7.34
N ASP A 147 1.82 -9.68 6.78
CA ASP A 147 2.88 -9.24 5.91
C ASP A 147 3.62 -8.09 6.56
N GLY A 148 4.93 -8.10 6.49
CA GLY A 148 5.78 -6.99 6.86
C GLY A 148 6.67 -6.61 5.70
N TRP A 149 6.81 -5.31 5.43
CA TRP A 149 7.76 -4.85 4.45
C TRP A 149 8.42 -3.53 4.86
N TYR A 150 9.62 -3.32 4.36
CA TYR A 150 10.32 -2.05 4.46
C TYR A 150 11.00 -1.73 3.13
N GLY A 151 11.27 -0.47 2.92
CA GLY A 151 11.87 -0.03 1.66
C GLY A 151 12.59 1.30 1.75
N PHE A 152 13.35 1.57 0.68
CA PHE A 152 14.07 2.80 0.44
C PHE A 152 13.59 3.40 -0.86
N LEU A 153 13.18 4.65 -0.82
CA LEU A 153 12.64 5.37 -1.95
C LEU A 153 13.55 6.53 -2.31
N PHE A 154 14.01 6.55 -3.54
CA PHE A 154 14.64 7.71 -4.14
C PHE A 154 13.70 8.31 -5.17
N SER A 155 13.26 9.54 -4.97
CA SER A 155 12.30 10.20 -5.83
C SER A 155 12.84 11.51 -6.40
N ARG A 156 12.33 11.89 -7.57
CA ARG A 156 12.66 13.11 -8.25
C ARG A 156 11.43 13.75 -8.86
N ARG A 157 11.21 15.03 -8.56
CA ARG A 157 10.32 15.90 -9.31
C ARG A 157 11.16 16.66 -10.33
N PHE A 158 10.91 16.43 -11.61
CA PHE A 158 11.70 17.04 -12.69
C PHE A 158 10.96 18.12 -13.45
N ALA A 159 9.63 18.22 -13.24
CA ALA A 159 8.76 19.30 -13.69
C ALA A 159 7.65 19.52 -12.66
N ARG A 160 6.90 20.61 -12.76
CA ARG A 160 5.84 20.92 -11.78
C ARG A 160 4.80 19.82 -11.63
N SER A 161 4.53 19.08 -12.71
CA SER A 161 3.49 18.05 -12.77
C SER A 161 4.03 16.63 -12.92
N TRP A 162 5.35 16.42 -12.90
CA TRP A 162 5.94 15.10 -13.14
C TRP A 162 6.94 14.71 -12.06
N SER A 163 6.75 13.53 -11.53
CA SER A 163 7.72 12.92 -10.62
C SER A 163 7.99 11.46 -10.98
N THR A 164 9.14 10.97 -10.57
CA THR A 164 9.55 9.57 -10.72
C THR A 164 10.12 9.05 -9.42
N LYS A 165 10.08 7.73 -9.24
CA LYS A 165 10.70 7.04 -8.11
C LYS A 165 11.50 5.84 -8.56
N LEU A 166 12.59 5.56 -7.85
CA LEU A 166 13.23 4.27 -7.78
C LEU A 166 13.04 3.75 -6.36
N HIS A 167 12.46 2.57 -6.21
CA HIS A 167 12.11 1.99 -4.93
C HIS A 167 12.70 0.59 -4.79
N TYR A 168 13.40 0.34 -3.70
CA TYR A 168 13.75 -0.99 -3.21
C TYR A 168 12.80 -1.37 -2.09
N ARG A 169 12.27 -2.58 -2.13
CA ARG A 169 11.38 -3.12 -1.11
C ARG A 169 11.78 -4.54 -0.73
N HIS A 170 11.82 -4.81 0.56
CA HIS A 170 11.88 -6.14 1.15
C HIS A 170 10.54 -6.48 1.78
N LEU A 171 9.93 -7.57 1.34
CA LEU A 171 8.65 -8.09 1.83
C LEU A 171 8.86 -9.43 2.50
N SER A 172 8.20 -9.66 3.63
CA SER A 172 8.12 -10.94 4.32
C SER A 172 6.67 -11.24 4.72
N SER A 173 6.20 -12.45 4.41
CA SER A 173 4.84 -12.89 4.70
C SER A 173 4.84 -14.14 5.55
N HIS A 174 3.93 -14.21 6.51
CA HIS A 174 3.83 -15.31 7.46
C HIS A 174 2.38 -15.71 7.73
N LEU A 175 2.12 -17.00 7.87
CA LEU A 175 0.86 -17.49 8.42
C LEU A 175 0.81 -17.24 9.92
N GLY A 176 -0.39 -16.96 10.44
CA GLY A 176 -0.64 -16.89 11.86
C GLY A 176 -0.41 -18.25 12.55
N ASP A 177 0.13 -18.23 13.76
CA ASP A 177 0.43 -19.46 14.51
C ASP A 177 -0.83 -20.26 14.82
N GLU A 178 -1.86 -19.58 15.33
CA GLU A 178 -3.14 -20.20 15.67
C GLU A 178 -3.83 -20.78 14.43
N PHE A 179 -3.82 -20.06 13.33
CA PHE A 179 -4.36 -20.51 12.05
C PHE A 179 -3.62 -21.74 11.52
N ASN A 180 -2.29 -21.74 11.61
CA ASN A 180 -1.45 -22.85 11.21
C ASN A 180 -1.73 -24.11 12.06
N GLU A 181 -1.82 -23.97 13.38
CA GLU A 181 -2.13 -25.08 14.30
C GLU A 181 -3.52 -25.66 14.04
N ARG A 182 -4.53 -24.80 13.85
CA ARG A 182 -5.92 -25.24 13.59
C ARG A 182 -6.09 -25.95 12.27
N THR A 183 -5.43 -25.45 11.20
CA THR A 183 -5.62 -25.97 9.83
C THR A 183 -4.62 -27.07 9.48
N GLY A 184 -3.55 -27.23 10.25
CA GLY A 184 -2.45 -28.15 9.94
C GLY A 184 -1.68 -27.79 8.67
N ARG A 185 -1.76 -26.54 8.21
CA ARG A 185 -1.13 -26.11 6.97
C ARG A 185 0.35 -25.87 7.19
N ASP A 186 1.18 -26.37 6.27
CA ASP A 186 2.62 -26.14 6.31
C ASP A 186 2.95 -24.65 6.19
N ARG A 187 3.81 -24.15 7.07
CA ARG A 187 4.34 -22.80 6.99
C ARG A 187 5.28 -22.69 5.81
N ILE A 188 4.99 -21.76 4.94
CA ILE A 188 5.89 -21.38 3.88
C ILE A 188 6.38 -19.98 4.23
N GLY A 189 7.66 -19.86 4.57
CA GLY A 189 8.30 -18.56 4.69
C GLY A 189 8.37 -17.95 3.30
N TYR A 190 7.73 -16.79 3.12
CA TYR A 190 7.75 -16.05 1.88
C TYR A 190 8.51 -14.75 2.10
N THR A 191 9.60 -14.58 1.35
CA THR A 191 10.35 -13.32 1.33
C THR A 191 10.57 -12.92 -0.12
N ARG A 192 10.47 -11.63 -0.39
CA ARG A 192 10.69 -11.08 -1.72
C ARG A 192 11.41 -9.75 -1.64
N GLU A 193 12.37 -9.55 -2.52
CA GLU A 193 13.04 -8.29 -2.72
C GLU A 193 12.77 -7.78 -4.13
N ASP A 194 12.27 -6.53 -4.21
CA ASP A 194 11.88 -5.91 -5.48
C ASP A 194 12.62 -4.60 -5.69
N PHE A 195 12.93 -4.34 -6.96
CA PHE A 195 13.15 -2.97 -7.44
C PHE A 195 11.99 -2.53 -8.31
N THR A 196 11.50 -1.30 -8.10
CA THR A 196 10.44 -0.71 -8.91
C THR A 196 10.82 0.66 -9.42
N LEU A 197 10.39 0.96 -10.63
CA LEU A 197 10.49 2.28 -11.24
C LEU A 197 9.08 2.80 -11.49
N GLY A 198 8.76 3.97 -10.94
CA GLY A 198 7.45 4.59 -11.05
C GLY A 198 7.52 5.99 -11.63
N VAL A 199 6.44 6.38 -12.30
CA VAL A 199 6.20 7.72 -12.82
C VAL A 199 4.82 8.18 -12.36
N ALA A 200 4.71 9.42 -11.91
CA ALA A 200 3.45 10.06 -11.58
C ALA A 200 3.32 11.38 -12.33
N TRP A 201 2.10 11.64 -12.78
CA TRP A 201 1.71 12.85 -13.47
C TRP A 201 0.54 13.51 -12.74
N GLU A 202 0.67 14.80 -12.45
CA GLU A 202 -0.30 15.64 -11.78
C GLU A 202 -0.89 16.63 -12.81
N PRO A 203 -1.92 16.23 -13.62
CA PRO A 203 -2.45 17.06 -14.71
C PRO A 203 -3.14 18.34 -14.24
N LEU A 204 -3.71 18.32 -13.06
CA LEU A 204 -4.40 19.45 -12.43
C LEU A 204 -4.30 19.31 -10.90
N PRO A 205 -4.56 20.38 -10.13
CA PRO A 205 -4.56 20.32 -8.67
C PRO A 205 -5.45 19.20 -8.16
N GLY A 206 -4.94 18.40 -7.21
CA GLY A 206 -5.63 17.27 -6.61
C GLY A 206 -5.65 15.99 -7.45
N ALA A 207 -5.39 16.03 -8.76
CA ALA A 207 -5.40 14.83 -9.60
C ALA A 207 -3.99 14.26 -9.79
N THR A 208 -3.87 12.93 -9.70
CA THR A 208 -2.65 12.20 -10.00
C THR A 208 -2.98 10.98 -10.83
N VAL A 209 -2.18 10.73 -11.87
CA VAL A 209 -2.15 9.49 -12.63
C VAL A 209 -0.76 8.90 -12.46
N TYR A 210 -0.67 7.60 -12.21
CA TYR A 210 0.60 6.93 -11.96
C TYR A 210 0.70 5.59 -12.64
N GLY A 211 1.93 5.16 -12.85
CA GLY A 211 2.26 3.82 -13.28
C GLY A 211 3.66 3.43 -12.84
N GLU A 212 3.83 2.16 -12.51
CA GLU A 212 5.13 1.60 -12.16
C GLU A 212 5.29 0.18 -12.67
N GLY A 213 6.54 -0.21 -12.89
CA GLY A 213 6.93 -1.57 -13.16
C GLY A 213 8.01 -2.01 -12.19
N GLY A 214 7.94 -3.25 -11.79
CA GLY A 214 8.86 -3.83 -10.83
C GLY A 214 9.43 -5.17 -11.26
N VAL A 215 10.57 -5.50 -10.70
CA VAL A 215 11.25 -6.78 -10.87
C VAL A 215 11.71 -7.31 -9.52
N GLY A 216 11.35 -8.55 -9.21
CA GLY A 216 11.87 -9.30 -8.07
C GLY A 216 13.28 -9.75 -8.36
N ILE A 217 14.20 -9.48 -7.44
CA ILE A 217 15.62 -9.85 -7.55
C ILE A 217 16.00 -11.01 -6.64
N HIS A 218 15.22 -11.26 -5.61
CA HIS A 218 15.40 -12.36 -4.68
C HIS A 218 14.07 -12.89 -4.18
N ASP A 219 14.00 -14.21 -4.07
CA ASP A 219 12.89 -14.94 -3.48
C ASP A 219 13.42 -16.07 -2.59
N GLY A 220 13.09 -16.00 -1.30
CA GLY A 220 13.52 -16.99 -0.33
C GLY A 220 12.93 -18.40 -0.53
N ALA A 221 11.83 -18.52 -1.28
CA ALA A 221 11.15 -19.77 -1.55
C ALA A 221 11.42 -20.34 -2.95
N GLY A 222 12.09 -19.59 -3.84
CA GLY A 222 12.37 -19.97 -5.23
C GLY A 222 11.10 -20.22 -6.06
N ARG A 223 10.01 -19.50 -5.78
CA ARG A 223 8.67 -19.75 -6.35
C ARG A 223 8.07 -18.56 -7.05
N GLN A 224 8.76 -17.42 -7.03
CA GLN A 224 8.24 -16.17 -7.57
C GLN A 224 8.69 -15.94 -8.99
N GLU A 225 7.76 -15.43 -9.77
CA GLU A 225 8.07 -14.83 -11.03
C GLU A 225 8.35 -13.33 -10.86
N ALA A 226 9.31 -12.82 -11.63
CA ALA A 226 9.96 -11.56 -11.29
C ALA A 226 9.12 -10.32 -11.55
N GLY A 227 8.25 -10.34 -12.57
CA GLY A 227 7.62 -9.12 -13.08
C GLY A 227 6.36 -8.69 -12.32
N TYR A 228 6.18 -7.38 -12.15
CA TYR A 228 4.91 -6.83 -11.74
C TYR A 228 4.69 -5.42 -12.31
N PHE A 229 3.42 -5.03 -12.48
CA PHE A 229 3.01 -3.69 -12.89
C PHE A 229 1.90 -3.18 -11.97
N GLN A 230 1.93 -1.88 -11.73
CA GLN A 230 0.88 -1.18 -10.99
C GLN A 230 0.60 0.15 -11.68
N PHE A 231 -0.68 0.52 -11.79
CA PHE A 231 -1.08 1.82 -12.32
C PHE A 231 -2.44 2.22 -11.78
N GLY A 232 -2.69 3.52 -11.77
CA GLY A 232 -3.94 4.03 -11.27
C GLY A 232 -4.10 5.52 -11.45
N ALA A 233 -5.22 6.00 -10.94
CA ALA A 233 -5.54 7.41 -10.92
C ALA A 233 -6.23 7.75 -9.60
N GLN A 234 -6.01 8.97 -9.13
CA GLN A 234 -6.60 9.46 -7.90
C GLN A 234 -6.91 10.94 -7.99
N TYR A 235 -7.90 11.35 -7.22
CA TYR A 235 -8.25 12.74 -7.04
C TYR A 235 -8.54 13.02 -5.58
N ARG A 236 -8.06 14.16 -5.11
CA ARG A 236 -8.34 14.70 -3.79
C ARG A 236 -8.79 16.13 -3.96
N ASP A 237 -9.87 16.47 -3.29
CA ASP A 237 -10.38 17.84 -3.21
C ASP A 237 -10.12 18.37 -1.81
N ASP A 238 -9.39 19.47 -1.73
CA ASP A 238 -9.10 20.13 -0.46
C ASP A 238 -10.16 21.20 -0.13
N ASP A 239 -11.19 21.39 -1.01
CA ASP A 239 -12.33 22.23 -0.70
C ASP A 239 -13.29 21.45 0.20
N PRO A 240 -13.49 21.88 1.47
CA PRO A 240 -14.26 21.11 2.42
C PRO A 240 -15.72 20.95 1.99
N ILE A 241 -16.24 19.74 2.16
CA ILE A 241 -17.65 19.40 2.02
C ILE A 241 -18.27 19.07 3.39
N LEU A 242 -19.57 18.92 3.46
CA LEU A 242 -20.29 18.54 4.68
C LEU A 242 -19.87 19.38 5.90
N TRP A 243 -20.51 20.54 6.05
CA TRP A 243 -20.30 21.49 7.17
C TRP A 243 -18.89 22.09 7.24
N ASP A 244 -18.17 22.18 6.13
CA ASP A 244 -16.79 22.70 6.07
C ASP A 244 -15.78 21.90 6.94
N ILE A 245 -16.03 20.60 7.15
CA ILE A 245 -15.22 19.76 8.01
C ILE A 245 -14.46 18.70 7.21
N PHE A 246 -15.06 18.17 6.13
CA PHE A 246 -14.53 17.01 5.44
C PHE A 246 -14.01 17.39 4.06
N ASP A 247 -12.77 17.05 3.78
CA ASP A 247 -12.25 16.90 2.43
C ASP A 247 -12.69 15.53 1.88
N TRP A 248 -12.59 15.34 0.59
CA TRP A 248 -12.87 14.02 0.02
C TRP A 248 -11.78 13.59 -0.96
N GLN A 249 -11.66 12.29 -1.11
CA GLN A 249 -10.72 11.70 -2.06
C GLN A 249 -11.32 10.44 -2.69
N VAL A 250 -10.88 10.16 -3.93
CA VAL A 250 -11.21 8.93 -4.65
C VAL A 250 -9.97 8.44 -5.37
N GLY A 251 -9.81 7.13 -5.47
CA GLY A 251 -8.70 6.54 -6.19
C GLY A 251 -9.07 5.19 -6.80
N THR A 252 -8.33 4.82 -7.82
CA THR A 252 -8.35 3.50 -8.43
C THR A 252 -6.92 2.97 -8.54
N ASP A 253 -6.76 1.67 -8.36
CA ASP A 253 -5.47 1.00 -8.46
C ASP A 253 -5.63 -0.34 -9.19
N PHE A 254 -4.71 -0.63 -10.08
CA PHE A 254 -4.60 -1.89 -10.80
C PHE A 254 -3.24 -2.50 -10.54
N GLN A 255 -3.21 -3.76 -10.13
CA GLN A 255 -1.99 -4.52 -9.89
C GLN A 255 -1.99 -5.79 -10.74
N LEU A 256 -0.88 -6.06 -11.38
CA LEU A 256 -0.68 -7.22 -12.25
C LEU A 256 0.63 -7.90 -11.85
N PHE A 257 0.54 -9.12 -11.36
CA PHE A 257 1.71 -9.92 -10.98
C PHE A 257 1.93 -11.04 -12.00
N GLN A 258 3.16 -11.25 -12.41
CA GLN A 258 3.52 -12.32 -13.34
C GLN A 258 3.16 -13.70 -12.76
N GLU A 259 3.31 -13.89 -11.47
CA GLU A 259 2.96 -15.12 -10.74
C GLU A 259 1.46 -15.47 -10.79
N ASP A 260 0.60 -14.50 -11.11
CA ASP A 260 -0.85 -14.67 -11.35
C ASP A 260 -1.21 -14.57 -12.83
N ASP A 261 -0.26 -14.84 -13.75
CA ASP A 261 -0.45 -14.68 -15.18
C ASP A 261 -0.93 -13.27 -15.58
N TYR A 262 -0.50 -12.25 -14.84
CA TYR A 262 -0.91 -10.86 -15.00
C TYR A 262 -2.42 -10.62 -14.90
N ARG A 263 -3.13 -11.43 -14.15
CA ARG A 263 -4.55 -11.19 -13.87
C ARG A 263 -4.68 -9.90 -13.07
N PRO A 264 -5.55 -8.96 -13.51
CA PRO A 264 -5.65 -7.68 -12.84
C PRO A 264 -6.33 -7.81 -11.48
N GLY A 265 -5.62 -7.41 -10.43
CA GLY A 265 -6.24 -6.96 -9.18
C GLY A 265 -6.73 -5.54 -9.37
N PHE A 266 -7.92 -5.21 -8.95
CA PHE A 266 -8.50 -3.87 -9.09
C PHE A 266 -9.09 -3.41 -7.78
N THR A 267 -8.73 -2.18 -7.37
CA THR A 267 -9.21 -1.53 -6.15
C THR A 267 -9.79 -0.17 -6.50
N VAL A 268 -10.94 0.14 -5.91
CA VAL A 268 -11.54 1.48 -5.92
C VAL A 268 -11.68 1.91 -4.47
N GLN A 269 -11.22 3.11 -4.15
CA GLN A 269 -11.35 3.68 -2.81
C GLN A 269 -12.01 5.04 -2.87
N GLY A 270 -13.01 5.28 -2.02
CA GLY A 270 -13.55 6.60 -1.72
C GLY A 270 -13.38 6.90 -0.24
N ALA A 271 -13.01 8.12 0.12
CA ALA A 271 -12.85 8.48 1.52
C ALA A 271 -13.24 9.93 1.81
N LEU A 272 -13.70 10.13 3.05
CA LEU A 272 -13.81 11.42 3.70
C LEU A 272 -12.58 11.62 4.61
N VAL A 273 -12.02 12.81 4.56
CA VAL A 273 -10.79 13.17 5.26
C VAL A 273 -11.07 14.34 6.18
N VAL A 274 -10.69 14.23 7.45
CA VAL A 274 -10.72 15.35 8.40
C VAL A 274 -9.29 15.80 8.62
N PRO A 275 -8.89 16.99 8.15
CA PRO A 275 -7.58 17.55 8.45
C PRO A 275 -7.48 17.83 9.93
N MET A 276 -6.40 17.39 10.56
CA MET A 276 -6.16 17.63 12.00
C MET A 276 -5.32 18.89 12.19
N ALA A 277 -5.44 19.53 13.36
CA ALA A 277 -4.74 20.77 13.68
C ALA A 277 -3.20 20.66 13.66
N ARG A 278 -2.65 19.45 13.78
CA ARG A 278 -1.21 19.21 13.62
C ARG A 278 -0.87 19.01 12.16
N GLN A 279 0.08 19.77 11.67
CA GLN A 279 0.55 19.62 10.28
C GLN A 279 0.86 18.17 9.96
N GLY A 280 0.25 17.68 8.88
CA GLY A 280 0.49 16.37 8.36
C GLY A 280 -0.32 15.23 8.98
N GLN A 281 -1.18 15.49 9.95
CA GLN A 281 -2.08 14.49 10.49
C GLN A 281 -3.49 14.65 9.92
N GLN A 282 -4.09 13.54 9.56
CA GLN A 282 -5.47 13.49 9.08
C GLN A 282 -6.17 12.24 9.61
N PHE A 283 -7.45 12.36 9.86
CA PHE A 283 -8.32 11.20 10.09
C PHE A 283 -9.06 10.89 8.79
N ARG A 284 -9.11 9.63 8.41
CA ARG A 284 -9.74 9.20 7.17
C ARG A 284 -10.73 8.08 7.44
N LEU A 285 -11.95 8.25 6.90
CA LEU A 285 -12.96 7.21 6.81
C LEU A 285 -13.06 6.80 5.35
N ALA A 286 -12.66 5.57 5.02
CA ALA A 286 -12.59 5.08 3.65
C ALA A 286 -13.52 3.89 3.43
N LEU A 287 -14.00 3.80 2.18
CA LEU A 287 -14.67 2.64 1.61
C LEU A 287 -13.81 2.15 0.44
N GLU A 288 -13.50 0.88 0.44
CA GLU A 288 -12.63 0.23 -0.56
C GLU A 288 -13.29 -1.02 -1.15
#